data_0deb345658c6b3a523ddd06f6f3c8fda
#
_entry.id   0deb345658c6b3a523ddd06f6f3c8fda
#
_cell.length_a   1.000
_cell.length_b   1.000
_cell.length_c   1.000
_cell.angle_alpha   90.00
_cell.angle_beta   90.00
_cell.angle_gamma   90.00
#
_symmetry.space_group_name_H-M   'P 1'
#
loop_
_entity.id
_entity.type
_entity.pdbx_description
1 polymer ?
#
loop_
_entity_poly.entity_id
_entity_poly.type
_entity_poly.pdbx_seq_one_letter_code
_entity_poly.pdbx_strand_id
1 'polypeptide(L)'
;FVKSWVENHYLAQIHQICQSLAKNPNLQIIVKEGVKPAPKAVEPAPSQSSNHQESAVSFQQESDASTKFESHLNRKHLFENFVEGKSNQLARAVGQKLALAPGEPTANPFFLYGGTGLGKTHLLHAIGNGILANKPNARVLYIHANNFMQHMVKAMRDNKMDQFKKFYRSLDALLVDDIQFFAEKEKTQEEFFHIFNNLFETGRQIILTSDRYPKEIEKIEERLKSRFGWGLTTAIEPPDLETRVAILLKKAEEHNMELPEEVAFFIAQRLRTNVRELEGALNRVKAMQDFKGGHIDIDFVRDTLKDILALQERLVTIENIQKVVAEYYRIKVADLKSKSRARSVTRPRQVAMALAKELTNKSLPEIGRAFERDHTTVLNACREVPKFREKDSSIQEDWANLIRTLSA
;
A
#
# COMPACT_ATOMS: atom_id res chain seq x y z
N PHE A 1 -26.93 -21.47 17.17
CA PHE A 1 -27.39 -20.09 16.98
C PHE A 1 -27.33 -19.67 15.51
N VAL A 2 -26.17 -19.78 14.83
CA VAL A 2 -25.97 -19.35 13.41
C VAL A 2 -26.91 -20.10 12.46
N LYS A 3 -27.07 -21.43 12.61
CA LYS A 3 -27.97 -22.25 11.78
C LYS A 3 -29.43 -21.78 11.90
N SER A 4 -29.95 -21.65 13.10
CA SER A 4 -31.30 -21.19 13.36
C SER A 4 -31.55 -19.76 12.84
N TRP A 5 -30.51 -18.88 12.91
CA TRP A 5 -30.60 -17.52 12.37
C TRP A 5 -30.67 -17.49 10.83
N VAL A 6 -29.86 -18.32 10.16
CA VAL A 6 -29.89 -18.48 8.70
C VAL A 6 -31.20 -19.07 8.21
N GLU A 7 -31.72 -20.11 8.89
CA GLU A 7 -33.00 -20.74 8.60
C GLU A 7 -34.16 -19.74 8.68
N ASN A 8 -34.17 -18.89 9.70
CA ASN A 8 -35.26 -17.93 9.91
C ASN A 8 -35.23 -16.71 9.00
N HIS A 9 -34.05 -16.29 8.52
CA HIS A 9 -33.92 -15.03 7.81
C HIS A 9 -33.64 -15.18 6.30
N TYR A 10 -32.99 -16.27 5.90
CA TYR A 10 -32.51 -16.39 4.50
C TYR A 10 -33.00 -17.67 3.79
N LEU A 11 -33.55 -18.69 4.48
CA LEU A 11 -33.89 -19.95 3.85
C LEU A 11 -34.90 -19.80 2.70
N ALA A 12 -35.89 -18.91 2.83
CA ALA A 12 -36.89 -18.66 1.81
C ALA A 12 -36.27 -18.02 0.52
N GLN A 13 -35.35 -17.08 0.68
CA GLN A 13 -34.65 -16.43 -0.43
C GLN A 13 -33.68 -17.40 -1.12
N ILE A 14 -32.93 -18.18 -0.33
CA ILE A 14 -32.04 -19.22 -0.87
C ILE A 14 -32.84 -20.26 -1.64
N HIS A 15 -34.01 -20.67 -1.13
CA HIS A 15 -34.92 -21.64 -1.77
C HIS A 15 -35.38 -21.12 -3.14
N GLN A 16 -35.82 -19.87 -3.22
CA GLN A 16 -36.29 -19.24 -4.45
C GLN A 16 -35.19 -19.14 -5.51
N ILE A 17 -33.98 -18.73 -5.10
CA ILE A 17 -32.82 -18.62 -5.99
C ILE A 17 -32.39 -20.00 -6.51
N CYS A 18 -32.28 -20.98 -5.63
CA CYS A 18 -31.86 -22.33 -6.02
C CYS A 18 -32.89 -23.04 -6.91
N GLN A 19 -34.18 -22.86 -6.67
CA GLN A 19 -35.25 -23.39 -7.54
C GLN A 19 -35.21 -22.76 -8.92
N SER A 20 -34.96 -21.46 -9.03
CA SER A 20 -34.84 -20.75 -10.31
C SER A 20 -33.60 -21.19 -11.10
N LEU A 21 -32.46 -21.37 -10.45
CA LEU A 21 -31.21 -21.82 -11.07
C LEU A 21 -31.25 -23.29 -11.51
N ALA A 22 -31.83 -24.16 -10.66
CA ALA A 22 -31.93 -25.59 -10.95
C ALA A 22 -33.11 -25.94 -11.91
N LYS A 23 -33.98 -24.96 -12.26
CA LYS A 23 -35.20 -25.16 -13.02
C LYS A 23 -36.08 -26.32 -12.49
N ASN A 24 -36.03 -26.57 -11.19
CA ASN A 24 -36.74 -27.64 -10.51
C ASN A 24 -37.58 -27.06 -9.35
N PRO A 25 -38.92 -26.99 -9.47
CA PRO A 25 -39.80 -26.42 -8.46
C PRO A 25 -39.87 -27.25 -7.18
N ASN A 26 -39.49 -28.53 -7.23
CA ASN A 26 -39.56 -29.46 -6.08
C ASN A 26 -38.23 -29.61 -5.35
N LEU A 27 -37.24 -28.71 -5.58
CA LEU A 27 -35.96 -28.75 -4.90
C LEU A 27 -36.12 -28.45 -3.41
N GLN A 28 -35.73 -29.38 -2.54
CA GLN A 28 -35.67 -29.17 -1.12
C GLN A 28 -34.25 -28.82 -0.67
N ILE A 29 -34.09 -27.75 0.11
CA ILE A 29 -32.81 -27.31 0.64
C ILE A 29 -32.79 -27.61 2.13
N ILE A 30 -31.79 -28.34 2.58
CA ILE A 30 -31.57 -28.70 3.97
C ILE A 30 -30.25 -28.07 4.45
N VAL A 31 -30.33 -27.19 5.45
CA VAL A 31 -29.14 -26.60 6.08
C VAL A 31 -28.63 -27.59 7.13
N LYS A 32 -27.41 -28.11 6.94
CA LYS A 32 -26.74 -29.01 7.89
C LYS A 32 -25.48 -28.35 8.45
N GLU A 33 -25.19 -28.62 9.72
CA GLU A 33 -23.87 -28.30 10.28
C GLU A 33 -22.83 -29.26 9.67
N GLY A 34 -21.89 -28.67 8.88
CA GLY A 34 -20.94 -29.47 8.15
C GLY A 34 -19.71 -29.83 8.97
N VAL A 35 -19.41 -31.12 9.08
CA VAL A 35 -18.06 -31.62 9.34
C VAL A 35 -17.36 -31.67 8.00
N LYS A 36 -16.16 -31.03 7.89
CA LYS A 36 -15.37 -30.91 6.66
C LYS A 36 -15.07 -32.30 6.06
N PRO A 37 -15.56 -32.66 4.85
CA PRO A 37 -15.20 -33.92 4.23
C PRO A 37 -13.84 -33.83 3.52
N ALA A 38 -13.07 -34.91 3.56
CA ALA A 38 -11.83 -35.07 2.83
C ALA A 38 -12.06 -35.08 1.30
N PRO A 39 -11.15 -34.56 0.49
CA PRO A 39 -11.37 -34.36 -0.95
C PRO A 39 -11.23 -35.68 -1.74
N LYS A 40 -12.27 -35.99 -2.53
CA LYS A 40 -12.16 -36.95 -3.65
C LYS A 40 -11.85 -36.18 -4.92
N ALA A 41 -10.86 -36.72 -5.66
CA ALA A 41 -10.38 -36.16 -6.91
C ALA A 41 -11.43 -36.21 -8.03
N VAL A 42 -11.62 -35.07 -8.73
CA VAL A 42 -12.24 -34.98 -10.06
C VAL A 42 -11.47 -33.91 -10.83
N GLU A 43 -11.05 -34.26 -12.07
CA GLU A 43 -10.28 -33.44 -12.97
C GLU A 43 -11.01 -32.16 -13.42
N PRO A 44 -10.31 -31.05 -13.71
CA PRO A 44 -10.92 -29.76 -13.98
C PRO A 44 -10.90 -29.37 -15.47
N ALA A 45 -11.97 -28.73 -15.92
CA ALA A 45 -11.95 -27.83 -17.05
C ALA A 45 -11.71 -26.37 -16.56
N PRO A 46 -11.06 -25.50 -17.36
CA PRO A 46 -10.40 -24.29 -16.82
C PRO A 46 -11.34 -23.10 -16.71
N SER A 47 -11.42 -22.52 -15.52
CA SER A 47 -11.92 -21.17 -15.29
C SER A 47 -10.94 -20.38 -14.46
N GLN A 48 -10.51 -19.25 -14.99
CA GLN A 48 -9.59 -18.30 -14.35
C GLN A 48 -10.30 -17.59 -13.19
N SER A 49 -9.81 -17.80 -12.00
CA SER A 49 -10.11 -16.95 -10.85
C SER A 49 -8.82 -16.70 -10.08
N SER A 50 -8.56 -15.42 -9.85
CA SER A 50 -7.43 -14.90 -9.09
C SER A 50 -7.47 -15.39 -7.64
N ASN A 51 -6.69 -16.40 -7.33
CA ASN A 51 -6.48 -16.88 -5.96
C ASN A 51 -5.18 -16.30 -5.40
N HIS A 52 -5.31 -15.50 -4.35
CA HIS A 52 -4.22 -15.34 -3.39
C HIS A 52 -4.03 -16.70 -2.69
N GLN A 53 -3.17 -17.54 -3.24
CA GLN A 53 -2.72 -18.74 -2.55
C GLN A 53 -1.71 -18.34 -1.48
N GLU A 54 -2.08 -18.60 -0.22
CA GLU A 54 -1.14 -18.67 0.89
C GLU A 54 -0.15 -19.82 0.64
N SER A 55 1.01 -19.48 0.08
CA SER A 55 2.11 -20.44 -0.12
C SER A 55 2.79 -20.67 1.22
N ALA A 56 2.44 -21.77 1.88
CA ALA A 56 3.17 -22.27 3.02
C ALA A 56 4.56 -22.74 2.55
N VAL A 57 5.62 -22.03 2.94
CA VAL A 57 7.00 -22.49 2.73
C VAL A 57 7.21 -23.78 3.52
N SER A 58 7.37 -24.89 2.81
CA SER A 58 7.72 -26.18 3.40
C SER A 58 9.24 -26.29 3.51
N PHE A 59 9.74 -26.51 4.73
CA PHE A 59 11.12 -26.93 4.97
C PHE A 59 11.25 -28.39 4.49
N GLN A 60 11.45 -28.61 3.21
CA GLN A 60 11.79 -29.95 2.70
C GLN A 60 13.29 -30.17 2.81
N GLN A 61 13.65 -31.35 3.32
CA GLN A 61 15.02 -31.81 3.44
C GLN A 61 15.72 -31.80 2.07
N GLU A 62 16.98 -31.32 2.07
CA GLU A 62 17.89 -31.52 0.95
C GLU A 62 18.17 -33.01 0.75
N SER A 63 17.37 -33.65 -0.10
CA SER A 63 17.68 -34.89 -0.74
C SER A 63 17.03 -34.86 -2.12
N ASP A 64 17.60 -34.02 -2.99
CA ASP A 64 17.67 -34.19 -4.43
C ASP A 64 18.17 -32.93 -5.10
N ALA A 65 19.18 -33.01 -5.91
CA ALA A 65 19.93 -31.95 -6.56
C ALA A 65 19.16 -31.19 -7.68
N SER A 66 17.85 -31.02 -7.57
CA SER A 66 17.04 -30.35 -8.61
C SER A 66 15.88 -29.46 -8.11
N THR A 67 15.66 -29.30 -6.82
CA THR A 67 14.61 -28.37 -6.34
C THR A 67 15.12 -26.93 -6.42
N LYS A 68 14.64 -26.21 -7.43
CA LYS A 68 14.93 -24.80 -7.65
C LYS A 68 14.46 -23.97 -6.43
N PHE A 69 15.35 -23.15 -5.85
CA PHE A 69 15.04 -22.27 -4.73
C PHE A 69 13.84 -21.37 -5.07
N GLU A 70 12.82 -21.37 -4.21
CA GLU A 70 11.61 -20.57 -4.40
C GLU A 70 11.78 -19.19 -3.79
N SER A 71 11.82 -18.15 -4.64
CA SER A 71 12.07 -16.76 -4.24
C SER A 71 10.84 -16.04 -3.72
N HIS A 72 9.63 -16.56 -3.96
CA HIS A 72 8.33 -15.92 -3.71
C HIS A 72 8.16 -14.54 -4.35
N LEU A 73 8.96 -14.22 -5.35
CA LEU A 73 8.86 -12.95 -6.08
C LEU A 73 7.72 -12.97 -7.09
N ASN A 74 6.96 -11.88 -7.12
CA ASN A 74 5.99 -11.64 -8.20
C ASN A 74 6.73 -11.20 -9.46
N ARG A 75 6.76 -12.05 -10.49
CA ARG A 75 7.45 -11.80 -11.76
C ARG A 75 6.86 -10.67 -12.59
N LYS A 76 5.65 -10.21 -12.27
CA LYS A 76 5.01 -9.06 -12.95
C LYS A 76 5.49 -7.71 -12.41
N HIS A 77 6.02 -7.69 -11.18
CA HIS A 77 6.53 -6.47 -10.57
C HIS A 77 7.98 -6.26 -11.01
N LEU A 78 8.16 -5.47 -12.06
CA LEU A 78 9.46 -5.14 -12.67
C LEU A 78 9.68 -3.61 -12.60
N PHE A 79 10.92 -3.17 -12.81
CA PHE A 79 11.23 -1.74 -12.91
C PHE A 79 10.55 -1.05 -14.10
N GLU A 80 10.32 -1.79 -15.19
CA GLU A 80 9.64 -1.32 -16.41
C GLU A 80 8.17 -1.01 -16.16
N ASN A 81 7.56 -1.70 -15.19
CA ASN A 81 6.16 -1.52 -14.80
C ASN A 81 6.00 -0.54 -13.63
N PHE A 82 7.12 -0.11 -13.04
CA PHE A 82 7.14 0.86 -11.95
C PHE A 82 7.27 2.27 -12.51
N VAL A 83 6.19 3.05 -12.48
CA VAL A 83 6.17 4.41 -13.00
C VAL A 83 7.02 5.32 -12.11
N GLU A 84 8.02 5.96 -12.73
CA GLU A 84 8.89 6.93 -12.06
C GLU A 84 8.22 8.30 -11.96
N GLY A 85 8.33 8.92 -10.81
CA GLY A 85 7.91 10.27 -10.54
C GLY A 85 8.81 10.90 -9.48
N LYS A 86 8.67 12.21 -9.24
CA LYS A 86 9.49 12.93 -8.24
C LYS A 86 9.42 12.31 -6.84
N SER A 87 8.28 11.72 -6.51
CA SER A 87 8.00 11.11 -5.20
C SER A 87 8.71 9.78 -4.94
N ASN A 88 9.24 9.11 -5.98
CA ASN A 88 9.84 7.77 -5.87
C ASN A 88 11.18 7.62 -6.62
N GLN A 89 11.63 8.67 -7.30
CA GLN A 89 12.82 8.64 -8.16
C GLN A 89 14.06 8.13 -7.42
N LEU A 90 14.34 8.65 -6.23
CA LEU A 90 15.49 8.23 -5.43
C LEU A 90 15.39 6.74 -5.06
N ALA A 91 14.23 6.31 -4.57
CA ALA A 91 14.00 4.93 -4.19
C ALA A 91 14.19 3.97 -5.38
N ARG A 92 13.69 4.34 -6.57
CA ARG A 92 13.85 3.57 -7.80
C ARG A 92 15.32 3.51 -8.25
N ALA A 93 16.01 4.63 -8.25
CA ALA A 93 17.43 4.69 -8.68
C ALA A 93 18.33 3.83 -7.76
N VAL A 94 18.14 3.92 -6.45
CA VAL A 94 18.84 3.05 -5.48
C VAL A 94 18.49 1.58 -5.71
N GLY A 95 17.20 1.27 -5.89
CA GLY A 95 16.74 -0.09 -6.17
C GLY A 95 17.41 -0.69 -7.41
N GLN A 96 17.54 0.07 -8.50
CA GLN A 96 18.23 -0.35 -9.71
C GLN A 96 19.73 -0.61 -9.46
N LYS A 97 20.39 0.25 -8.69
CA LYS A 97 21.79 0.05 -8.30
C LYS A 97 21.96 -1.24 -7.49
N LEU A 98 21.08 -1.51 -6.52
CA LEU A 98 21.12 -2.73 -5.71
C LEU A 98 20.81 -3.99 -6.52
N ALA A 99 19.98 -3.89 -7.56
CA ALA A 99 19.74 -5.01 -8.48
C ALA A 99 21.01 -5.41 -9.25
N LEU A 100 21.89 -4.48 -9.56
CA LEU A 100 23.17 -4.72 -10.24
C LEU A 100 24.26 -5.18 -9.26
N ALA A 101 24.37 -4.54 -8.10
CA ALA A 101 25.41 -4.76 -7.09
C ALA A 101 24.80 -4.91 -5.68
N PRO A 102 24.16 -6.06 -5.37
CA PRO A 102 23.62 -6.30 -4.03
C PRO A 102 24.74 -6.45 -3.00
N GLY A 103 24.48 -5.98 -1.77
CA GLY A 103 25.42 -6.03 -0.65
C GLY A 103 26.31 -4.79 -0.51
N GLU A 104 26.05 -3.72 -1.26
CA GLU A 104 26.82 -2.47 -1.13
C GLU A 104 26.64 -1.85 0.26
N PRO A 105 27.73 -1.61 1.03
CA PRO A 105 27.64 -1.20 2.43
C PRO A 105 26.87 0.11 2.64
N THR A 106 26.92 1.05 1.69
CA THR A 106 26.25 2.36 1.78
C THR A 106 24.73 2.27 1.66
N ALA A 107 24.21 1.16 1.10
CA ALA A 107 22.79 0.91 0.91
C ALA A 107 22.37 -0.46 1.48
N ASN A 108 23.05 -0.92 2.51
CA ASN A 108 22.69 -2.13 3.24
C ASN A 108 22.63 -1.86 4.75
N PRO A 109 21.46 -2.03 5.39
CA PRO A 109 20.17 -2.35 4.79
C PRO A 109 19.62 -1.20 3.93
N PHE A 110 18.76 -1.53 2.96
CA PHE A 110 17.94 -0.55 2.27
C PHE A 110 16.55 -0.54 2.90
N PHE A 111 16.15 0.60 3.46
CA PHE A 111 14.88 0.76 4.15
C PHE A 111 13.96 1.69 3.38
N LEU A 112 12.84 1.14 2.88
CA LEU A 112 11.81 1.87 2.15
C LEU A 112 10.63 2.16 3.07
N TYR A 113 10.25 3.43 3.22
CA TYR A 113 9.08 3.75 4.02
C TYR A 113 8.12 4.70 3.28
N GLY A 114 6.89 4.73 3.73
CA GLY A 114 5.85 5.59 3.15
C GLY A 114 4.46 5.01 3.36
N GLY A 115 3.44 5.79 3.08
CA GLY A 115 2.04 5.40 3.28
C GLY A 115 1.67 4.09 2.59
N THR A 116 0.54 3.53 2.98
CA THR A 116 0.00 2.30 2.39
C THR A 116 -0.34 2.51 0.91
N GLY A 117 -0.04 1.51 0.06
CA GLY A 117 -0.42 1.53 -1.35
C GLY A 117 0.40 2.47 -2.24
N LEU A 118 1.59 2.92 -1.81
CA LEU A 118 2.47 3.80 -2.61
C LEU A 118 3.47 3.04 -3.52
N GLY A 119 3.40 1.71 -3.58
CA GLY A 119 4.25 0.90 -4.47
C GLY A 119 5.52 0.35 -3.81
N LYS A 120 5.66 0.38 -2.46
CA LYS A 120 6.80 -0.22 -1.74
C LYS A 120 7.02 -1.69 -2.10
N THR A 121 5.96 -2.48 -1.99
CA THR A 121 5.97 -3.91 -2.33
C THR A 121 6.34 -4.14 -3.80
N HIS A 122 5.84 -3.32 -4.72
CA HIS A 122 6.21 -3.41 -6.14
C HIS A 122 7.72 -3.20 -6.31
N LEU A 123 8.27 -2.12 -5.75
CA LEU A 123 9.69 -1.82 -5.85
C LEU A 123 10.55 -2.90 -5.19
N LEU A 124 10.10 -3.46 -4.06
CA LEU A 124 10.76 -4.58 -3.38
C LEU A 124 10.87 -5.80 -4.30
N HIS A 125 9.78 -6.19 -4.95
CA HIS A 125 9.78 -7.27 -5.94
C HIS A 125 10.63 -6.93 -7.17
N ALA A 126 10.57 -5.69 -7.67
CA ALA A 126 11.36 -5.27 -8.83
C ALA A 126 12.87 -5.39 -8.56
N ILE A 127 13.31 -5.01 -7.36
CA ILE A 127 14.72 -5.18 -6.94
C ILE A 127 15.08 -6.68 -6.90
N GLY A 128 14.25 -7.50 -6.27
CA GLY A 128 14.47 -8.94 -6.18
C GLY A 128 14.56 -9.61 -7.57
N ASN A 129 13.64 -9.27 -8.46
CA ASN A 129 13.64 -9.76 -9.85
C ASN A 129 14.90 -9.28 -10.60
N GLY A 130 15.30 -8.01 -10.40
CA GLY A 130 16.52 -7.46 -10.98
C GLY A 130 17.79 -8.16 -10.49
N ILE A 131 17.88 -8.51 -9.19
CA ILE A 131 19.00 -9.32 -8.66
C ILE A 131 19.05 -10.68 -9.35
N LEU A 132 17.89 -11.36 -9.49
CA LEU A 132 17.84 -12.67 -10.15
C LEU A 132 18.14 -12.60 -11.66
N ALA A 133 17.77 -11.53 -12.34
CA ALA A 133 18.12 -11.30 -13.74
C ALA A 133 19.63 -11.17 -13.94
N ASN A 134 20.33 -10.49 -13.01
CA ASN A 134 21.78 -10.31 -13.07
C ASN A 134 22.56 -11.51 -12.47
N LYS A 135 21.99 -12.20 -11.47
CA LYS A 135 22.58 -13.35 -10.77
C LYS A 135 21.54 -14.47 -10.66
N PRO A 136 21.34 -15.31 -11.70
CA PRO A 136 20.26 -16.30 -11.74
C PRO A 136 20.32 -17.37 -10.65
N ASN A 137 21.51 -17.60 -10.08
CA ASN A 137 21.73 -18.60 -9.01
C ASN A 137 21.67 -17.97 -7.60
N ALA A 138 21.41 -16.66 -7.49
CA ALA A 138 21.33 -16.02 -6.18
C ALA A 138 20.10 -16.51 -5.40
N ARG A 139 20.29 -16.76 -4.11
CA ARG A 139 19.21 -17.12 -3.18
C ARG A 139 18.54 -15.85 -2.67
N VAL A 140 17.57 -15.35 -3.44
CA VAL A 140 16.79 -14.14 -3.11
C VAL A 140 15.44 -14.54 -2.55
N LEU A 141 15.15 -14.16 -1.32
CA LEU A 141 13.87 -14.46 -0.67
C LEU A 141 13.08 -13.17 -0.43
N TYR A 142 11.87 -13.12 -0.97
CA TYR A 142 10.84 -12.18 -0.55
C TYR A 142 9.94 -12.81 0.52
N ILE A 143 9.68 -12.08 1.59
CA ILE A 143 8.76 -12.55 2.63
C ILE A 143 8.05 -11.35 3.28
N HIS A 144 6.75 -11.51 3.54
CA HIS A 144 6.01 -10.58 4.38
C HIS A 144 6.30 -10.86 5.87
N ALA A 145 6.39 -9.82 6.70
CA ALA A 145 6.74 -9.96 8.12
C ALA A 145 5.85 -10.97 8.87
N ASN A 146 4.54 -11.03 8.57
CA ASN A 146 3.64 -12.03 9.16
C ASN A 146 4.03 -13.46 8.78
N ASN A 147 4.45 -13.71 7.54
CA ASN A 147 4.86 -15.04 7.10
C ASN A 147 6.18 -15.45 7.75
N PHE A 148 7.11 -14.52 7.95
CA PHE A 148 8.32 -14.76 8.73
C PHE A 148 7.98 -15.25 10.14
N MET A 149 7.05 -14.59 10.83
CA MET A 149 6.57 -15.01 12.15
C MET A 149 5.96 -16.41 12.13
N GLN A 150 5.12 -16.71 11.13
CA GLN A 150 4.51 -18.03 10.99
C GLN A 150 5.56 -19.12 10.76
N HIS A 151 6.58 -18.85 9.93
CA HIS A 151 7.70 -19.77 9.71
C HIS A 151 8.46 -20.05 11.00
N MET A 152 8.76 -18.98 11.77
CA MET A 152 9.45 -19.11 13.05
C MET A 152 8.63 -19.95 14.05
N VAL A 153 7.34 -19.64 14.21
CA VAL A 153 6.46 -20.38 15.12
C VAL A 153 6.35 -21.86 14.72
N LYS A 154 6.26 -22.15 13.42
CA LYS A 154 6.26 -23.52 12.91
C LYS A 154 7.59 -24.22 13.23
N ALA A 155 8.73 -23.56 13.00
CA ALA A 155 10.05 -24.12 13.29
C ALA A 155 10.24 -24.39 14.80
N MET A 156 9.73 -23.49 15.67
CA MET A 156 9.73 -23.70 17.12
C MET A 156 8.89 -24.93 17.54
N ARG A 157 7.67 -25.03 17.02
CA ARG A 157 6.78 -26.15 17.30
C ARG A 157 7.35 -27.48 16.85
N ASP A 158 8.01 -27.49 15.69
CA ASP A 158 8.57 -28.69 15.07
C ASP A 158 10.01 -28.99 15.55
N ASN A 159 10.55 -28.23 16.55
CA ASN A 159 11.94 -28.31 17.03
C ASN A 159 13.00 -28.18 15.91
N LYS A 160 12.73 -27.34 14.90
CA LYS A 160 13.58 -27.13 13.72
C LYS A 160 14.20 -25.72 13.65
N MET A 161 14.42 -25.07 14.79
CA MET A 161 14.98 -23.71 14.83
C MET A 161 16.37 -23.59 14.20
N ASP A 162 17.21 -24.64 14.31
CA ASP A 162 18.55 -24.62 13.68
C ASP A 162 18.44 -24.66 12.15
N GLN A 163 17.48 -25.43 11.60
CA GLN A 163 17.20 -25.45 10.17
C GLN A 163 16.66 -24.12 9.68
N PHE A 164 15.76 -23.48 10.45
CA PHE A 164 15.25 -22.15 10.19
C PHE A 164 16.38 -21.12 10.12
N LYS A 165 17.26 -21.07 11.12
CA LYS A 165 18.42 -20.17 11.14
C LYS A 165 19.38 -20.45 9.97
N LYS A 166 19.69 -21.71 9.70
CA LYS A 166 20.55 -22.10 8.58
C LYS A 166 19.98 -21.68 7.23
N PHE A 167 18.66 -21.82 7.04
CA PHE A 167 17.97 -21.39 5.83
C PHE A 167 18.12 -19.89 5.59
N TYR A 168 17.73 -19.03 6.57
CA TYR A 168 17.82 -17.59 6.39
C TYR A 168 19.26 -17.10 6.24
N ARG A 169 20.23 -17.70 6.94
CA ARG A 169 21.66 -17.36 6.83
C ARG A 169 22.27 -17.71 5.47
N SER A 170 21.66 -18.63 4.73
CA SER A 170 22.14 -19.05 3.41
C SER A 170 21.69 -18.15 2.26
N LEU A 171 20.89 -17.09 2.55
CA LEU A 171 20.38 -16.19 1.52
C LEU A 171 21.45 -15.22 1.04
N ASP A 172 21.39 -14.86 -0.24
CA ASP A 172 22.18 -13.75 -0.81
C ASP A 172 21.48 -12.40 -0.69
N ALA A 173 20.13 -12.43 -0.69
CA ALA A 173 19.31 -11.25 -0.42
C ALA A 173 18.04 -11.64 0.33
N LEU A 174 17.72 -10.86 1.37
CA LEU A 174 16.50 -10.98 2.16
C LEU A 174 15.67 -9.70 2.01
N LEU A 175 14.45 -9.85 1.47
CA LEU A 175 13.49 -8.79 1.23
C LEU A 175 12.29 -8.99 2.16
N VAL A 176 12.12 -8.12 3.15
CA VAL A 176 11.04 -8.23 4.13
C VAL A 176 10.06 -7.08 3.96
N ASP A 177 8.82 -7.43 3.69
CA ASP A 177 7.74 -6.47 3.51
C ASP A 177 6.98 -6.23 4.81
N ASP A 178 6.65 -4.96 5.07
CA ASP A 178 5.82 -4.51 6.19
C ASP A 178 6.39 -4.90 7.57
N ILE A 179 7.63 -4.49 7.85
CA ILE A 179 8.36 -4.82 9.09
C ILE A 179 7.67 -4.32 10.37
N GLN A 180 6.75 -3.34 10.27
CA GLN A 180 5.97 -2.85 11.41
C GLN A 180 5.12 -3.94 12.07
N PHE A 181 4.81 -5.05 11.38
CA PHE A 181 4.10 -6.18 11.98
C PHE A 181 4.92 -6.97 13.01
N PHE A 182 6.22 -6.70 13.14
CA PHE A 182 7.02 -7.24 14.24
C PHE A 182 6.78 -6.51 15.58
N ALA A 183 6.05 -5.39 15.57
CA ALA A 183 5.67 -4.69 16.80
C ALA A 183 5.02 -5.64 17.82
N GLU A 184 5.39 -5.50 19.10
CA GLU A 184 4.92 -6.35 20.21
C GLU A 184 5.31 -7.85 20.12
N LYS A 185 6.15 -8.26 19.21
CA LYS A 185 6.56 -9.67 19.00
C LYS A 185 8.02 -9.89 19.42
N GLU A 186 8.31 -9.76 20.71
CA GLU A 186 9.66 -9.79 21.28
C GLU A 186 10.51 -10.96 20.76
N LYS A 187 10.01 -12.21 20.85
CA LYS A 187 10.74 -13.39 20.36
C LYS A 187 11.04 -13.33 18.87
N THR A 188 10.12 -12.76 18.07
CA THR A 188 10.33 -12.59 16.62
C THR A 188 11.40 -11.54 16.35
N GLN A 189 11.36 -10.44 17.10
CA GLN A 189 12.34 -9.38 17.00
C GLN A 189 13.75 -9.87 17.38
N GLU A 190 13.86 -10.68 18.42
CA GLU A 190 15.13 -11.31 18.85
C GLU A 190 15.71 -12.22 17.76
N GLU A 191 14.92 -13.16 17.23
CA GLU A 191 15.40 -14.07 16.19
C GLU A 191 15.68 -13.35 14.87
N PHE A 192 14.85 -12.36 14.51
CA PHE A 192 15.12 -11.53 13.34
C PHE A 192 16.41 -10.72 13.49
N PHE A 193 16.68 -10.19 14.66
CA PHE A 193 17.93 -9.47 14.97
C PHE A 193 19.18 -10.34 14.72
N HIS A 194 19.15 -11.60 15.14
CA HIS A 194 20.25 -12.54 14.91
C HIS A 194 20.45 -12.87 13.43
N ILE A 195 19.35 -13.06 12.68
CA ILE A 195 19.41 -13.32 11.24
C ILE A 195 19.92 -12.07 10.51
N PHE A 196 19.38 -10.90 10.86
CA PHE A 196 19.77 -9.62 10.30
C PHE A 196 21.29 -9.36 10.46
N ASN A 197 21.81 -9.49 11.69
CA ASN A 197 23.23 -9.26 11.93
C ASN A 197 24.11 -10.23 11.13
N ASN A 198 23.75 -11.50 11.07
CA ASN A 198 24.51 -12.48 10.28
C ASN A 198 24.56 -12.13 8.80
N LEU A 199 23.41 -11.77 8.19
CA LEU A 199 23.35 -11.36 6.79
C LEU A 199 24.13 -10.06 6.55
N PHE A 200 23.99 -9.09 7.46
CA PHE A 200 24.69 -7.81 7.39
C PHE A 200 26.21 -7.98 7.47
N GLU A 201 26.72 -8.73 8.44
CA GLU A 201 28.13 -9.00 8.64
C GLU A 201 28.78 -9.81 7.50
N THR A 202 27.98 -10.65 6.84
CA THR A 202 28.42 -11.40 5.66
C THR A 202 28.24 -10.66 4.34
N GLY A 203 27.86 -9.37 4.37
CA GLY A 203 27.67 -8.53 3.19
C GLY A 203 26.51 -8.94 2.31
N ARG A 204 25.51 -9.67 2.87
CA ARG A 204 24.29 -10.06 2.13
C ARG A 204 23.31 -8.89 2.12
N GLN A 205 22.58 -8.72 1.04
CA GLN A 205 21.65 -7.61 0.89
C GLN A 205 20.41 -7.80 1.77
N ILE A 206 20.06 -6.77 2.52
CA ILE A 206 18.81 -6.71 3.28
C ILE A 206 18.00 -5.52 2.77
N ILE A 207 16.73 -5.77 2.43
CA ILE A 207 15.79 -4.72 2.02
C ILE A 207 14.53 -4.85 2.86
N LEU A 208 14.11 -3.75 3.47
CA LEU A 208 12.98 -3.71 4.39
C LEU A 208 11.97 -2.66 3.92
N THR A 209 10.69 -2.93 4.12
CA THR A 209 9.66 -1.90 3.92
C THR A 209 8.88 -1.65 5.20
N SER A 210 8.33 -0.43 5.35
CA SER A 210 7.45 -0.04 6.45
C SER A 210 6.44 1.03 6.01
N ASP A 211 5.38 1.19 6.78
CA ASP A 211 4.42 2.29 6.62
C ASP A 211 4.96 3.62 7.17
N ARG A 212 6.03 3.60 7.99
CA ARG A 212 6.60 4.77 8.66
C ARG A 212 8.12 4.68 8.81
N TYR A 213 8.73 5.80 9.18
CA TYR A 213 10.18 5.88 9.42
C TYR A 213 10.62 4.94 10.57
N PRO A 214 11.85 4.34 10.52
CA PRO A 214 12.30 3.35 11.52
C PRO A 214 12.13 3.77 12.98
N LYS A 215 12.45 5.02 13.32
CA LYS A 215 12.33 5.52 14.70
C LYS A 215 10.89 5.72 15.18
N GLU A 216 9.94 5.86 14.24
CA GLU A 216 8.52 6.04 14.51
C GLU A 216 7.77 4.72 14.70
N ILE A 217 8.42 3.59 14.43
CA ILE A 217 7.77 2.29 14.62
C ILE A 217 7.72 2.01 16.12
N GLU A 218 6.52 2.12 16.68
CA GLU A 218 6.31 1.84 18.10
C GLU A 218 6.51 0.35 18.41
N LYS A 219 6.92 0.04 19.65
CA LYS A 219 7.02 -1.33 20.19
C LYS A 219 7.95 -2.26 19.38
N ILE A 220 8.91 -1.69 18.68
CA ILE A 220 10.10 -2.38 18.16
C ILE A 220 11.30 -2.00 19.02
N GLU A 221 12.14 -2.98 19.32
CA GLU A 221 13.35 -2.80 20.13
C GLU A 221 14.30 -1.77 19.51
N GLU A 222 14.89 -0.92 20.35
CA GLU A 222 15.80 0.15 19.90
C GLU A 222 17.03 -0.38 19.15
N ARG A 223 17.51 -1.57 19.50
CA ARG A 223 18.61 -2.22 18.76
C ARG A 223 18.25 -2.52 17.30
N LEU A 224 16.99 -2.94 17.02
CA LEU A 224 16.50 -3.15 15.65
C LEU A 224 16.31 -1.83 14.91
N LYS A 225 15.69 -0.83 15.56
CA LYS A 225 15.52 0.51 14.97
C LYS A 225 16.84 1.12 14.55
N SER A 226 17.86 0.97 15.40
CA SER A 226 19.23 1.41 15.10
C SER A 226 19.81 0.71 13.87
N ARG A 227 19.60 -0.60 13.75
CA ARG A 227 20.06 -1.39 12.60
C ARG A 227 19.31 -1.03 11.31
N PHE A 228 17.99 -0.79 11.38
CA PHE A 228 17.19 -0.37 10.23
C PHE A 228 17.66 0.98 9.66
N GLY A 229 18.08 1.89 10.51
CA GLY A 229 18.61 3.20 10.11
C GLY A 229 20.10 3.23 9.75
N TRP A 230 20.81 2.11 9.81
CA TRP A 230 22.27 2.08 9.58
C TRP A 230 22.65 2.38 8.13
N GLY A 231 21.96 1.75 7.17
CA GLY A 231 22.20 1.93 5.75
C GLY A 231 21.42 3.11 5.16
N LEU A 232 20.80 2.89 4.01
CA LEU A 232 20.04 3.94 3.34
C LEU A 232 18.55 3.82 3.62
N THR A 233 17.97 4.87 4.17
CA THR A 233 16.52 5.00 4.39
C THR A 233 15.93 5.99 3.39
N THR A 234 14.91 5.57 2.64
CA THR A 234 14.30 6.39 1.57
C THR A 234 12.78 6.37 1.68
N ALA A 235 12.17 7.56 1.60
CA ALA A 235 10.71 7.69 1.55
C ALA A 235 10.16 7.42 0.15
N ILE A 236 8.96 6.86 0.08
CA ILE A 236 8.10 6.91 -1.10
C ILE A 236 6.89 7.78 -0.72
N GLU A 237 6.79 8.92 -1.36
CA GLU A 237 5.73 9.90 -1.11
C GLU A 237 4.53 9.66 -2.05
N PRO A 238 3.34 10.23 -1.75
CA PRO A 238 2.21 10.19 -2.68
C PRO A 238 2.58 10.79 -4.04
N PRO A 239 2.16 10.15 -5.15
CA PRO A 239 2.48 10.63 -6.49
C PRO A 239 1.76 11.95 -6.81
N ASP A 240 2.43 12.84 -7.54
CA ASP A 240 1.82 14.04 -8.12
C ASP A 240 0.78 13.68 -9.20
N LEU A 241 0.04 14.69 -9.70
CA LEU A 241 -1.04 14.45 -10.67
C LEU A 241 -0.52 13.79 -11.95
N GLU A 242 0.60 14.25 -12.46
CA GLU A 242 1.21 13.74 -13.70
C GLU A 242 1.62 12.27 -13.52
N THR A 243 2.25 11.95 -12.41
CA THR A 243 2.62 10.56 -12.08
C THR A 243 1.38 9.67 -11.90
N ARG A 244 0.29 10.18 -11.28
CA ARG A 244 -0.97 9.41 -11.16
C ARG A 244 -1.59 9.09 -12.52
N VAL A 245 -1.61 10.06 -13.44
CA VAL A 245 -2.08 9.85 -14.82
C VAL A 245 -1.24 8.77 -15.51
N ALA A 246 0.08 8.89 -15.43
CA ALA A 246 1.00 7.92 -16.02
C ALA A 246 0.80 6.50 -15.42
N ILE A 247 0.55 6.40 -14.11
CA ILE A 247 0.24 5.12 -13.44
C ILE A 247 -1.06 4.52 -14.01
N LEU A 248 -2.12 5.32 -14.12
CA LEU A 248 -3.41 4.85 -14.66
C LEU A 248 -3.28 4.35 -16.10
N LEU A 249 -2.58 5.10 -16.96
CA LEU A 249 -2.34 4.70 -18.35
C LEU A 249 -1.51 3.41 -18.43
N LYS A 250 -0.43 3.31 -17.63
CA LYS A 250 0.40 2.10 -17.59
C LYS A 250 -0.38 0.88 -17.11
N LYS A 251 -1.22 1.06 -16.08
CA LYS A 251 -2.07 -0.03 -15.57
C LYS A 251 -3.18 -0.41 -16.55
N ALA A 252 -3.74 0.54 -17.27
CA ALA A 252 -4.70 0.26 -18.34
C ALA A 252 -4.06 -0.59 -19.45
N GLU A 253 -2.82 -0.24 -19.87
CA GLU A 253 -2.05 -1.02 -20.82
C GLU A 253 -1.80 -2.47 -20.33
N GLU A 254 -1.39 -2.66 -19.06
CA GLU A 254 -1.21 -3.97 -18.45
C GLU A 254 -2.49 -4.82 -18.45
N HIS A 255 -3.65 -4.17 -18.41
CA HIS A 255 -4.97 -4.81 -18.45
C HIS A 255 -5.56 -4.93 -19.87
N ASN A 256 -4.83 -4.55 -20.93
CA ASN A 256 -5.32 -4.46 -22.31
C ASN A 256 -6.61 -3.62 -22.42
N MET A 257 -6.66 -2.49 -21.71
CA MET A 257 -7.80 -1.57 -21.66
C MET A 257 -7.43 -0.27 -22.36
N GLU A 258 -8.24 0.14 -23.35
CA GLU A 258 -8.11 1.45 -23.99
C GLU A 258 -8.66 2.53 -23.06
N LEU A 259 -7.80 3.22 -22.34
CA LEU A 259 -8.17 4.32 -21.45
C LEU A 259 -7.75 5.66 -22.09
N PRO A 260 -8.70 6.52 -22.50
CA PRO A 260 -8.36 7.84 -23.00
C PRO A 260 -7.63 8.68 -21.96
N GLU A 261 -6.64 9.49 -22.40
CA GLU A 261 -5.82 10.30 -21.52
C GLU A 261 -6.66 11.29 -20.68
N GLU A 262 -7.70 11.88 -21.28
CA GLU A 262 -8.65 12.78 -20.60
C GLU A 262 -9.39 12.07 -19.46
N VAL A 263 -9.73 10.79 -19.61
CA VAL A 263 -10.38 9.96 -18.59
C VAL A 263 -9.37 9.61 -17.49
N ALA A 264 -8.13 9.24 -17.84
CA ALA A 264 -7.08 9.02 -16.87
C ALA A 264 -6.81 10.29 -16.04
N PHE A 265 -6.78 11.45 -16.69
CA PHE A 265 -6.64 12.74 -16.01
C PHE A 265 -7.81 13.03 -15.08
N PHE A 266 -9.06 12.78 -15.52
CA PHE A 266 -10.25 12.95 -14.70
C PHE A 266 -10.19 12.09 -13.44
N ILE A 267 -9.84 10.81 -13.56
CA ILE A 267 -9.69 9.88 -12.43
C ILE A 267 -8.58 10.39 -11.49
N ALA A 268 -7.39 10.67 -12.02
CA ALA A 268 -6.23 11.13 -11.25
C ALA A 268 -6.47 12.45 -10.50
N GLN A 269 -7.25 13.36 -11.08
CA GLN A 269 -7.61 14.62 -10.44
C GLN A 269 -8.58 14.43 -9.27
N ARG A 270 -9.49 13.46 -9.38
CA ARG A 270 -10.52 13.19 -8.36
C ARG A 270 -10.02 12.28 -7.26
N LEU A 271 -9.26 11.24 -7.61
CA LEU A 271 -8.65 10.31 -6.65
C LEU A 271 -7.22 10.75 -6.35
N ARG A 272 -7.04 11.47 -5.25
CA ARG A 272 -5.75 12.05 -4.82
C ARG A 272 -5.03 11.20 -3.80
N THR A 273 -5.42 9.95 -3.67
CA THR A 273 -4.99 9.02 -2.64
C THR A 273 -3.76 8.21 -3.08
N ASN A 274 -3.74 6.95 -2.78
CA ASN A 274 -2.64 6.06 -3.07
C ASN A 274 -2.83 5.29 -4.39
N VAL A 275 -1.76 4.67 -4.88
CA VAL A 275 -1.78 3.90 -6.13
C VAL A 275 -2.76 2.72 -6.08
N ARG A 276 -2.93 2.08 -4.90
CA ARG A 276 -3.87 0.97 -4.73
C ARG A 276 -5.32 1.39 -4.99
N GLU A 277 -5.71 2.59 -4.58
CA GLU A 277 -7.04 3.12 -4.86
C GLU A 277 -7.24 3.49 -6.33
N LEU A 278 -6.19 4.01 -6.99
CA LEU A 278 -6.21 4.23 -8.43
C LEU A 278 -6.40 2.92 -9.20
N GLU A 279 -5.65 1.87 -8.82
CA GLU A 279 -5.82 0.52 -9.38
C GLU A 279 -7.21 -0.05 -9.12
N GLY A 280 -7.73 0.13 -7.90
CA GLY A 280 -9.09 -0.29 -7.53
C GLY A 280 -10.17 0.39 -8.37
N ALA A 281 -10.04 1.70 -8.59
CA ALA A 281 -10.93 2.45 -9.47
C ALA A 281 -10.85 1.98 -10.93
N LEU A 282 -9.64 1.78 -11.44
CA LEU A 282 -9.42 1.28 -12.79
C LEU A 282 -10.02 -0.11 -13.00
N ASN A 283 -9.81 -1.02 -12.04
CA ASN A 283 -10.38 -2.38 -12.08
C ASN A 283 -11.91 -2.34 -12.09
N ARG A 284 -12.53 -1.41 -11.33
CA ARG A 284 -13.99 -1.23 -11.33
C ARG A 284 -14.50 -0.70 -12.69
N VAL A 285 -13.76 0.25 -13.29
CA VAL A 285 -14.09 0.76 -14.64
C VAL A 285 -14.00 -0.36 -15.66
N LYS A 286 -12.94 -1.17 -15.64
CA LYS A 286 -12.76 -2.32 -16.51
C LYS A 286 -13.90 -3.33 -16.36
N ALA A 287 -14.18 -3.75 -15.13
CA ALA A 287 -15.25 -4.72 -14.87
C ALA A 287 -16.62 -4.22 -15.39
N MET A 288 -16.90 -2.92 -15.26
CA MET A 288 -18.13 -2.34 -15.77
C MET A 288 -18.14 -2.24 -17.29
N GLN A 289 -17.00 -1.97 -17.94
CA GLN A 289 -16.85 -2.00 -19.40
C GLN A 289 -17.07 -3.42 -19.94
N ASP A 290 -16.44 -4.42 -19.30
CA ASP A 290 -16.60 -5.83 -19.69
C ASP A 290 -18.07 -6.30 -19.56
N PHE A 291 -18.81 -5.74 -18.58
CA PHE A 291 -20.22 -6.09 -18.34
C PHE A 291 -21.20 -5.34 -19.27
N LYS A 292 -21.05 -4.02 -19.43
CA LYS A 292 -21.99 -3.19 -20.21
C LYS A 292 -21.60 -3.03 -21.67
N GLY A 293 -20.32 -3.23 -22.00
CA GLY A 293 -19.74 -2.83 -23.27
C GLY A 293 -19.63 -1.31 -23.42
N GLY A 294 -19.17 -0.86 -24.59
CA GLY A 294 -19.11 0.56 -24.92
C GLY A 294 -17.74 1.22 -24.71
N HIS A 295 -17.70 2.51 -25.04
CA HIS A 295 -16.51 3.32 -24.90
C HIS A 295 -16.37 3.85 -23.47
N ILE A 296 -15.12 3.95 -23.02
CA ILE A 296 -14.80 4.56 -21.73
C ILE A 296 -14.67 6.07 -21.94
N ASP A 297 -15.68 6.81 -21.51
CA ASP A 297 -15.66 8.28 -21.47
C ASP A 297 -15.80 8.79 -20.03
N ILE A 298 -15.76 10.11 -19.85
CA ILE A 298 -15.83 10.74 -18.52
C ILE A 298 -17.17 10.46 -17.84
N ASP A 299 -18.27 10.42 -18.57
CA ASP A 299 -19.60 10.19 -18.00
C ASP A 299 -19.77 8.73 -17.57
N PHE A 300 -19.29 7.77 -18.38
CA PHE A 300 -19.22 6.36 -18.00
C PHE A 300 -18.43 6.15 -16.70
N VAL A 301 -17.27 6.81 -16.57
CA VAL A 301 -16.42 6.70 -15.37
C VAL A 301 -17.05 7.39 -14.17
N ARG A 302 -17.69 8.56 -14.36
CA ARG A 302 -18.43 9.27 -13.31
C ARG A 302 -19.53 8.40 -12.71
N ASP A 303 -20.33 7.74 -13.56
CA ASP A 303 -21.40 6.86 -13.13
C ASP A 303 -20.85 5.61 -12.41
N THR A 304 -19.81 5.01 -12.98
CA THR A 304 -19.15 3.80 -12.43
C THR A 304 -18.52 4.04 -11.07
N LEU A 305 -17.88 5.20 -10.87
CA LEU A 305 -17.15 5.56 -9.64
C LEU A 305 -17.93 6.48 -8.71
N LYS A 306 -19.24 6.71 -8.97
CA LYS A 306 -20.07 7.67 -8.23
C LYS A 306 -19.94 7.54 -6.71
N ASP A 307 -19.96 6.32 -6.18
CA ASP A 307 -19.91 6.08 -4.74
C ASP A 307 -18.54 6.47 -4.16
N ILE A 308 -17.45 6.12 -4.89
CA ILE A 308 -16.07 6.43 -4.49
C ILE A 308 -15.87 7.94 -4.52
N LEU A 309 -16.31 8.60 -5.58
CA LEU A 309 -16.18 10.05 -5.74
C LEU A 309 -17.01 10.81 -4.68
N ALA A 310 -18.23 10.36 -4.40
CA ALA A 310 -19.08 10.95 -3.36
C ALA A 310 -18.50 10.79 -1.95
N LEU A 311 -17.86 9.64 -1.67
CA LEU A 311 -17.17 9.42 -0.39
C LEU A 311 -16.00 10.39 -0.23
N GLN A 312 -15.18 10.55 -1.26
CA GLN A 312 -14.05 11.48 -1.26
C GLN A 312 -14.49 12.94 -1.08
N GLU A 313 -15.57 13.35 -1.76
CA GLU A 313 -16.13 14.70 -1.59
C GLU A 313 -16.64 14.96 -0.16
N ARG A 314 -17.10 13.92 0.54
CA ARG A 314 -17.54 14.03 1.95
C ARG A 314 -16.36 14.10 2.93
N LEU A 315 -15.28 13.38 2.67
CA LEU A 315 -14.09 13.34 3.53
C LEU A 315 -13.28 14.63 3.45
N VAL A 316 -13.23 15.28 2.27
CA VAL A 316 -12.41 16.47 2.03
C VAL A 316 -13.29 17.73 1.96
N THR A 317 -13.95 18.08 3.08
CA THR A 317 -14.64 19.36 3.23
C THR A 317 -13.74 20.42 3.89
N ILE A 318 -14.02 21.70 3.67
CA ILE A 318 -13.26 22.79 4.32
C ILE A 318 -13.36 22.67 5.85
N GLU A 319 -14.52 22.27 6.36
CA GLU A 319 -14.77 22.08 7.79
C GLU A 319 -13.91 20.94 8.35
N ASN A 320 -13.80 19.81 7.62
CA ASN A 320 -12.94 18.71 8.03
C ASN A 320 -11.46 19.10 7.99
N ILE A 321 -11.03 19.83 6.96
CA ILE A 321 -9.66 20.35 6.88
C ILE A 321 -9.36 21.26 8.07
N GLN A 322 -10.28 22.17 8.42
CA GLN A 322 -10.12 23.05 9.59
C GLN A 322 -9.98 22.23 10.89
N LYS A 323 -10.79 21.18 11.05
CA LYS A 323 -10.76 20.31 12.23
C LYS A 323 -9.43 19.56 12.34
N VAL A 324 -9.01 18.89 11.27
CA VAL A 324 -7.78 18.10 11.26
C VAL A 324 -6.54 18.97 11.45
N VAL A 325 -6.46 20.14 10.79
CA VAL A 325 -5.35 21.08 10.98
C VAL A 325 -5.33 21.65 12.39
N ALA A 326 -6.49 22.00 12.95
CA ALA A 326 -6.57 22.51 14.33
C ALA A 326 -6.10 21.45 15.35
N GLU A 327 -6.51 20.19 15.17
CA GLU A 327 -6.11 19.07 16.01
C GLU A 327 -4.60 18.81 15.89
N TYR A 328 -4.07 18.76 14.68
CA TYR A 328 -2.64 18.54 14.42
C TYR A 328 -1.74 19.59 15.10
N TYR A 329 -2.07 20.86 14.95
CA TYR A 329 -1.33 21.97 15.60
C TYR A 329 -1.77 22.28 17.03
N ARG A 330 -2.67 21.48 17.60
CA ARG A 330 -3.20 21.64 18.98
C ARG A 330 -3.77 23.02 19.27
N ILE A 331 -4.51 23.57 18.30
CA ILE A 331 -5.25 24.85 18.43
C ILE A 331 -6.75 24.61 18.26
N LYS A 332 -7.58 25.58 18.59
CA LYS A 332 -9.03 25.50 18.38
C LYS A 332 -9.38 25.85 16.94
N VAL A 333 -10.42 25.24 16.37
CA VAL A 333 -10.95 25.62 15.05
C VAL A 333 -11.33 27.13 15.01
N ALA A 334 -11.83 27.68 16.11
CA ALA A 334 -12.10 29.10 16.25
C ALA A 334 -10.85 29.97 16.07
N ASP A 335 -9.65 29.48 16.43
CA ASP A 335 -8.41 30.23 16.27
C ASP A 335 -8.05 30.37 14.78
N LEU A 336 -8.35 29.38 13.96
CA LEU A 336 -8.16 29.46 12.49
C LEU A 336 -9.02 30.57 11.87
N LYS A 337 -10.18 30.84 12.43
CA LYS A 337 -11.12 31.94 12.00
C LYS A 337 -10.82 33.27 12.66
N SER A 338 -10.10 33.28 13.80
CA SER A 338 -9.81 34.47 14.60
C SER A 338 -8.97 35.50 13.85
N LYS A 339 -9.00 36.75 14.26
CA LYS A 339 -8.17 37.85 13.73
C LYS A 339 -6.72 37.82 14.25
N SER A 340 -6.34 36.79 15.02
CA SER A 340 -4.99 36.66 15.57
C SER A 340 -3.91 36.69 14.48
N ARG A 341 -2.84 37.45 14.73
CA ARG A 341 -1.64 37.53 13.90
C ARG A 341 -0.46 36.76 14.49
N ALA A 342 -0.66 36.06 15.62
CA ALA A 342 0.37 35.24 16.23
C ALA A 342 0.82 34.16 15.24
N ARG A 343 2.12 33.92 15.14
CA ARG A 343 2.71 32.93 14.18
C ARG A 343 2.18 31.53 14.42
N SER A 344 1.93 31.17 15.70
CA SER A 344 1.34 29.89 16.11
C SER A 344 -0.08 29.65 15.59
N VAL A 345 -0.80 30.69 15.15
CA VAL A 345 -2.15 30.62 14.57
C VAL A 345 -2.12 30.92 13.07
N THR A 346 -1.28 31.87 12.65
CA THR A 346 -1.22 32.30 11.24
C THR A 346 -0.67 31.21 10.34
N ARG A 347 0.39 30.49 10.76
CA ARG A 347 0.97 29.39 10.00
C ARG A 347 -0.03 28.24 9.78
N PRO A 348 -0.63 27.65 10.83
CA PRO A 348 -1.68 26.64 10.66
C PRO A 348 -2.83 27.12 9.77
N ARG A 349 -3.26 28.36 9.91
CA ARG A 349 -4.30 28.95 9.05
C ARG A 349 -3.89 28.99 7.58
N GLN A 350 -2.66 29.41 7.28
CA GLN A 350 -2.13 29.43 5.91
C GLN A 350 -2.08 28.03 5.33
N VAL A 351 -1.58 27.05 6.10
CA VAL A 351 -1.53 25.63 5.71
C VAL A 351 -2.96 25.12 5.43
N ALA A 352 -3.92 25.38 6.33
CA ALA A 352 -5.31 24.96 6.15
C ALA A 352 -5.98 25.58 4.91
N MET A 353 -5.73 26.87 4.62
CA MET A 353 -6.25 27.51 3.42
C MET A 353 -5.62 26.95 2.14
N ALA A 354 -4.31 26.69 2.14
CA ALA A 354 -3.63 26.08 1.02
C ALA A 354 -4.11 24.64 0.78
N LEU A 355 -4.27 23.83 1.85
CA LEU A 355 -4.86 22.49 1.77
C LEU A 355 -6.29 22.52 1.24
N ALA A 356 -7.12 23.48 1.72
CA ALA A 356 -8.48 23.63 1.21
C ALA A 356 -8.51 23.94 -0.29
N LYS A 357 -7.56 24.77 -0.79
CA LYS A 357 -7.46 25.06 -2.23
C LYS A 357 -6.96 23.85 -3.03
N GLU A 358 -6.02 23.10 -2.48
CA GLU A 358 -5.45 21.94 -3.17
C GLU A 358 -6.39 20.74 -3.15
N LEU A 359 -7.04 20.47 -2.01
CA LEU A 359 -7.83 19.26 -1.79
C LEU A 359 -9.32 19.42 -2.13
N THR A 360 -9.85 20.64 -2.25
CA THR A 360 -11.25 20.89 -2.61
C THR A 360 -11.37 21.60 -3.96
N ASN A 361 -12.50 21.43 -4.62
CA ASN A 361 -12.82 22.16 -5.86
C ASN A 361 -13.40 23.59 -5.56
N LYS A 362 -13.21 24.10 -4.33
CA LYS A 362 -13.77 25.37 -3.92
C LYS A 362 -12.98 26.56 -4.47
N SER A 363 -13.70 27.63 -4.77
CA SER A 363 -13.12 28.89 -5.22
C SER A 363 -12.42 29.62 -4.06
N LEU A 364 -11.46 30.51 -4.37
CA LEU A 364 -10.80 31.34 -3.35
C LEU A 364 -11.79 32.14 -2.50
N PRO A 365 -12.89 32.73 -3.05
CA PRO A 365 -13.91 33.41 -2.25
C PRO A 365 -14.67 32.45 -1.32
N GLU A 366 -14.97 31.21 -1.73
CA GLU A 366 -15.64 30.25 -0.85
C GLU A 366 -14.75 29.83 0.31
N ILE A 367 -13.47 29.55 0.04
CA ILE A 367 -12.48 29.24 1.07
C ILE A 367 -12.33 30.46 2.01
N GLY A 368 -12.23 31.68 1.46
CA GLY A 368 -12.13 32.88 2.25
C GLY A 368 -13.29 33.05 3.23
N ARG A 369 -14.53 32.81 2.76
CA ARG A 369 -15.73 32.87 3.63
C ARG A 369 -15.65 31.83 4.77
N ALA A 370 -15.23 30.62 4.48
CA ALA A 370 -15.11 29.54 5.49
C ALA A 370 -14.06 29.84 6.57
N PHE A 371 -13.02 30.63 6.24
CA PHE A 371 -11.98 31.08 7.18
C PHE A 371 -12.19 32.51 7.71
N GLU A 372 -13.29 33.16 7.36
CA GLU A 372 -13.56 34.56 7.70
C GLU A 372 -12.43 35.49 7.25
N ARG A 373 -11.96 35.29 6.01
CA ARG A 373 -10.86 36.01 5.38
C ARG A 373 -11.22 36.44 3.97
N ASP A 374 -10.53 37.49 3.51
CA ASP A 374 -10.61 37.90 2.12
C ASP A 374 -9.92 36.84 1.20
N HIS A 375 -10.40 36.71 -0.03
CA HIS A 375 -9.85 35.80 -1.03
C HIS A 375 -8.38 36.10 -1.35
N THR A 376 -7.93 37.35 -1.20
CA THR A 376 -6.52 37.74 -1.35
C THR A 376 -5.63 37.13 -0.27
N THR A 377 -6.16 36.94 0.95
CA THR A 377 -5.46 36.23 2.04
C THR A 377 -5.28 34.75 1.70
N VAL A 378 -6.32 34.14 1.13
CA VAL A 378 -6.23 32.73 0.65
C VAL A 378 -5.23 32.60 -0.49
N LEU A 379 -5.27 33.51 -1.47
CA LEU A 379 -4.32 33.53 -2.58
C LEU A 379 -2.89 33.67 -2.08
N ASN A 380 -2.66 34.55 -1.11
CA ASN A 380 -1.33 34.72 -0.51
C ASN A 380 -0.88 33.44 0.22
N ALA A 381 -1.75 32.79 0.98
CA ALA A 381 -1.45 31.52 1.62
C ALA A 381 -1.04 30.45 0.59
N CYS A 382 -1.77 30.31 -0.51
CA CYS A 382 -1.44 29.36 -1.59
C CYS A 382 -0.09 29.66 -2.27
N ARG A 383 0.38 30.89 -2.27
CA ARG A 383 1.68 31.28 -2.82
C ARG A 383 2.84 31.08 -1.82
N GLU A 384 2.58 31.34 -0.55
CA GLU A 384 3.63 31.30 0.47
C GLU A 384 3.88 29.92 1.05
N VAL A 385 2.84 29.07 1.20
CA VAL A 385 2.99 27.72 1.75
C VAL A 385 3.98 26.86 0.95
N PRO A 386 3.96 26.81 -0.38
CA PRO A 386 4.99 26.10 -1.16
C PRO A 386 6.42 26.55 -0.85
N LYS A 387 6.63 27.88 -0.75
CA LYS A 387 7.95 28.43 -0.42
C LYS A 387 8.40 28.07 0.99
N PHE A 388 7.46 27.94 1.92
CA PHE A 388 7.77 27.51 3.28
C PHE A 388 8.17 26.03 3.29
N ARG A 389 7.49 25.20 2.53
CA ARG A 389 7.81 23.77 2.36
C ARG A 389 9.22 23.53 1.80
N GLU A 390 9.66 24.39 0.87
CA GLU A 390 11.02 24.33 0.30
C GLU A 390 12.10 24.73 1.30
N LYS A 391 11.78 25.67 2.22
CA LYS A 391 12.76 26.23 3.15
C LYS A 391 12.79 25.59 4.53
N ASP A 392 11.75 24.88 4.91
CA ASP A 392 11.55 24.37 6.27
C ASP A 392 11.03 22.91 6.16
N SER A 393 11.92 21.97 6.43
CA SER A 393 11.61 20.53 6.38
C SER A 393 10.47 20.13 7.33
N SER A 394 10.31 20.84 8.48
CA SER A 394 9.22 20.61 9.41
C SER A 394 7.86 20.90 8.77
N ILE A 395 7.75 21.98 7.98
CA ILE A 395 6.48 22.31 7.29
C ILE A 395 6.20 21.34 6.15
N GLN A 396 7.24 20.82 5.49
CA GLN A 396 7.10 19.79 4.49
C GLN A 396 6.55 18.49 5.12
N GLU A 397 7.04 18.12 6.28
CA GLU A 397 6.60 16.96 7.04
C GLU A 397 5.16 17.14 7.56
N ASP A 398 4.84 18.30 8.15
CA ASP A 398 3.49 18.68 8.57
C ASP A 398 2.50 18.52 7.40
N TRP A 399 2.87 19.04 6.22
CA TRP A 399 2.06 18.99 5.01
C TRP A 399 1.79 17.54 4.59
N ALA A 400 2.82 16.70 4.53
CA ALA A 400 2.69 15.29 4.17
C ALA A 400 1.80 14.52 5.16
N ASN A 401 1.96 14.78 6.46
CA ASN A 401 1.15 14.18 7.52
C ASN A 401 -0.32 14.60 7.42
N LEU A 402 -0.59 15.89 7.20
CA LEU A 402 -1.94 16.42 7.05
C LEU A 402 -2.64 15.87 5.81
N ILE A 403 -1.96 15.80 4.65
CA ILE A 403 -2.52 15.17 3.46
C ILE A 403 -2.85 13.70 3.75
N ARG A 404 -1.95 12.96 4.38
CA ARG A 404 -2.19 11.56 4.74
C ARG A 404 -3.42 11.39 5.63
N THR A 405 -3.59 12.25 6.64
CA THR A 405 -4.75 12.21 7.56
C THR A 405 -6.06 12.62 6.88
N LEU A 406 -6.01 13.55 5.93
CA LEU A 406 -7.19 14.01 5.19
C LEU A 406 -7.60 13.09 4.04
N SER A 407 -6.70 12.19 3.63
CA SER A 407 -6.93 11.21 2.56
C SER A 407 -7.18 9.78 3.09
N ALA A 408 -7.09 9.57 4.41
CA ALA A 408 -7.39 8.31 5.09
C ALA A 408 -8.86 8.23 5.49
#